data_7db2be9dee60fbc030c3498e4fdb6faf
#
_entry.id   7db2be9dee60fbc030c3498e4fdb6faf
#
_cell.length_a   1.000
_cell.length_b   1.000
_cell.length_c   1.000
_cell.angle_alpha   90.00
_cell.angle_beta   90.00
_cell.angle_gamma   90.00
#
_symmetry.space_group_name_H-M   'P 1'
#
loop_
_entity.id
_entity.type
_entity.pdbx_description
1 polymer ?
#
loop_
_entity_poly.entity_id
_entity_poly.type
_entity_poly.pdbx_seq_one_letter_code
_entity_poly.pdbx_strand_id
1 'polypeptide(L)'
;MFLTSQRSTKATAYRSAPLTIQTLGAFRCSIGASTITTAQWRSQRACELFLLLINSDGYSLSREYASDLLWPDHLGDAAANNLRVVLHRMRSALEPSTHAPRIVHADHYSITLNFPAGSTIDSDEFRHAIASARRCFDARTAIPHLRRASDTYNGLYLANLPLSEWAITLRAQYAADYAEAVTRLGTILLTLQLHTELIERMWRALDIDASITEAHQLLSDVYTATGQTDTQARVTAAMRTLGQPTLSASASSNSTPLYPRVLTS
;
A
#
# COMPACT_ATOMS: atom_id res chain seq x y z
N MET A 1 2.87 37.51 -27.07
CA MET A 1 1.67 36.69 -27.37
C MET A 1 1.93 35.17 -27.16
N PHE A 2 2.81 34.77 -26.23
CA PHE A 2 3.24 33.36 -26.03
C PHE A 2 2.92 32.78 -24.65
N LEU A 3 2.27 33.54 -23.76
CA LEU A 3 1.99 33.06 -22.38
C LEU A 3 0.59 32.43 -22.20
N THR A 4 -0.30 32.54 -23.18
CA THR A 4 -1.68 32.05 -23.08
C THR A 4 -1.81 30.57 -23.49
N SER A 5 -0.88 30.05 -24.31
CA SER A 5 -0.94 28.66 -24.83
C SER A 5 -0.59 27.60 -23.78
N GLN A 6 0.35 27.89 -22.87
CA GLN A 6 0.75 26.89 -21.87
C GLN A 6 -0.29 26.68 -20.75
N ARG A 7 -1.11 27.68 -20.43
CA ARG A 7 -2.20 27.53 -19.47
C ARG A 7 -3.35 26.69 -20.01
N SER A 8 -3.65 26.83 -21.31
CA SER A 8 -4.72 26.05 -21.97
C SER A 8 -4.38 24.56 -22.08
N THR A 9 -3.12 24.23 -22.39
CA THR A 9 -2.67 22.84 -22.54
C THR A 9 -2.65 22.10 -21.19
N LYS A 10 -2.26 22.78 -20.10
CA LYS A 10 -2.35 22.22 -18.75
C LYS A 10 -3.81 21.98 -18.32
N ALA A 11 -4.71 22.91 -18.60
CA ALA A 11 -6.13 22.79 -18.25
C ALA A 11 -6.82 21.63 -19.00
N THR A 12 -6.46 21.36 -20.26
CA THR A 12 -7.00 20.26 -21.05
C THR A 12 -6.45 18.91 -20.59
N ALA A 13 -5.18 18.84 -20.17
CA ALA A 13 -4.55 17.62 -19.63
C ALA A 13 -5.19 17.17 -18.31
N TYR A 14 -5.71 18.09 -17.50
CA TYR A 14 -6.40 17.75 -16.24
C TYR A 14 -7.83 17.21 -16.43
N ARG A 15 -8.45 17.35 -17.59
CA ARG A 15 -9.86 16.95 -17.82
C ARG A 15 -10.10 15.43 -17.76
N SER A 16 -9.06 14.62 -17.87
CA SER A 16 -9.17 13.14 -17.85
C SER A 16 -7.91 12.46 -17.32
N ALA A 17 -7.04 13.19 -16.63
CA ALA A 17 -5.84 12.59 -16.10
C ALA A 17 -6.19 11.56 -15.00
N PRO A 18 -5.74 10.32 -15.13
CA PRO A 18 -5.98 9.29 -14.13
C PRO A 18 -5.27 9.61 -12.82
N LEU A 19 -5.82 9.12 -11.72
CA LEU A 19 -5.16 9.14 -10.43
C LEU A 19 -4.32 7.87 -10.25
N THR A 20 -3.13 8.04 -9.70
CA THR A 20 -2.32 6.93 -9.19
C THR A 20 -2.19 7.10 -7.69
N ILE A 21 -2.72 6.14 -6.96
CA ILE A 21 -2.78 6.16 -5.50
C ILE A 21 -1.98 4.98 -4.98
N GLN A 22 -0.94 5.28 -4.21
CA GLN A 22 -0.07 4.32 -3.55
C GLN A 22 -0.30 4.41 -2.05
N THR A 23 -0.64 3.29 -1.44
CA THR A 23 -0.92 3.15 -0.01
C THR A 23 -0.10 2.03 0.64
N LEU A 24 0.34 1.05 -0.16
CA LEU A 24 1.18 -0.07 0.29
C LEU A 24 2.66 0.34 0.24
N GLY A 25 3.13 0.89 1.34
CA GLY A 25 4.36 1.62 1.52
C GLY A 25 4.08 3.08 1.90
N ALA A 26 4.91 4.00 1.45
CA ALA A 26 4.68 5.42 1.66
C ALA A 26 3.47 5.90 0.84
N PHE A 27 2.51 6.56 1.50
CA PHE A 27 1.37 7.15 0.83
C PHE A 27 1.80 8.20 -0.20
N ARG A 28 1.30 8.04 -1.41
CA ARG A 28 1.44 8.99 -2.51
C ARG A 28 0.14 9.03 -3.31
N CYS A 29 -0.25 10.22 -3.73
CA CYS A 29 -1.39 10.43 -4.63
C CYS A 29 -0.96 11.37 -5.74
N SER A 30 -1.18 10.98 -6.99
CA SER A 30 -0.81 11.77 -8.17
C SER A 30 -1.98 11.88 -9.13
N ILE A 31 -2.09 13.01 -9.83
CA ILE A 31 -3.03 13.25 -10.93
C ILE A 31 -2.20 13.42 -12.20
N GLY A 32 -2.23 12.44 -13.09
CA GLY A 32 -1.28 12.36 -14.19
C GLY A 32 0.16 12.40 -13.70
N ALA A 33 0.97 13.36 -14.16
CA ALA A 33 2.36 13.52 -13.73
C ALA A 33 2.55 14.39 -12.46
N SER A 34 1.48 14.90 -11.86
CA SER A 34 1.56 15.84 -10.74
C SER A 34 1.24 15.14 -9.42
N THR A 35 2.20 15.04 -8.51
CA THR A 35 1.99 14.49 -7.16
C THR A 35 1.31 15.53 -6.27
N ILE A 36 0.29 15.09 -5.53
CA ILE A 36 -0.40 15.89 -4.52
C ILE A 36 0.46 15.87 -3.26
N THR A 37 1.01 17.03 -2.90
CA THR A 37 1.85 17.18 -1.71
C THR A 37 1.01 17.27 -0.44
N THR A 38 1.64 17.03 0.72
CA THR A 38 1.00 17.19 2.04
C THR A 38 0.41 18.59 2.24
N ALA A 39 1.10 19.62 1.71
CA ALA A 39 0.61 21.01 1.76
C ALA A 39 -0.67 21.23 0.96
N GLN A 40 -0.87 20.51 -0.15
CA GLN A 40 -2.07 20.60 -0.98
C GLN A 40 -3.31 19.98 -0.34
N TRP A 41 -3.12 18.97 0.52
CA TRP A 41 -4.22 18.43 1.34
C TRP A 41 -4.77 19.44 2.35
N ARG A 42 -3.96 20.45 2.75
CA ARG A 42 -4.31 21.53 3.69
C ARG A 42 -4.84 21.08 5.06
N SER A 43 -5.02 19.79 5.28
CA SER A 43 -5.52 19.20 6.50
C SER A 43 -5.26 17.71 6.51
N GLN A 44 -4.72 17.19 7.60
CA GLN A 44 -4.58 15.76 7.84
C GLN A 44 -5.93 15.04 7.74
N ARG A 45 -7.00 15.64 8.30
CA ARG A 45 -8.36 15.09 8.24
C ARG A 45 -8.92 15.01 6.82
N ALA A 46 -8.49 15.89 5.90
CA ALA A 46 -8.91 15.81 4.50
C ALA A 46 -8.25 14.61 3.79
N CYS A 47 -6.97 14.37 4.06
CA CYS A 47 -6.27 13.18 3.59
C CYS A 47 -6.88 11.91 4.21
N GLU A 48 -7.18 11.94 5.52
CA GLU A 48 -7.79 10.83 6.24
C GLU A 48 -9.18 10.46 5.70
N LEU A 49 -10.04 11.45 5.43
CA LEU A 49 -11.34 11.22 4.78
C LEU A 49 -11.18 10.56 3.39
N PHE A 50 -10.21 11.02 2.61
CA PHE A 50 -9.90 10.40 1.33
C PHE A 50 -9.48 8.93 1.49
N LEU A 51 -8.61 8.65 2.45
CA LEU A 51 -8.15 7.29 2.75
C LEU A 51 -9.29 6.39 3.26
N LEU A 52 -10.20 6.90 4.07
CA LEU A 52 -11.40 6.18 4.49
C LEU A 52 -12.27 5.80 3.28
N LEU A 53 -12.50 6.75 2.38
CA LEU A 53 -13.31 6.53 1.18
C LEU A 53 -12.71 5.49 0.25
N ILE A 54 -11.40 5.52 -0.03
CA ILE A 54 -10.77 4.52 -0.92
C ILE A 54 -10.74 3.11 -0.33
N ASN A 55 -10.92 2.97 0.99
CA ASN A 55 -11.04 1.67 1.65
C ASN A 55 -12.49 1.21 1.86
N SER A 56 -13.46 2.00 1.44
CA SER A 56 -14.88 1.68 1.58
C SER A 56 -15.44 1.10 0.29
N ASP A 57 -16.48 0.28 0.42
CA ASP A 57 -17.15 -0.33 -0.71
C ASP A 57 -17.73 0.72 -1.65
N GLY A 58 -17.43 0.58 -2.95
CA GLY A 58 -17.83 1.55 -3.96
C GLY A 58 -17.27 2.96 -3.73
N TYR A 59 -16.22 3.09 -2.92
CA TYR A 59 -15.59 4.37 -2.55
C TYR A 59 -16.59 5.36 -1.93
N SER A 60 -17.55 4.85 -1.16
CA SER A 60 -18.66 5.62 -0.62
C SER A 60 -18.82 5.40 0.87
N LEU A 61 -19.12 6.48 1.61
CA LEU A 61 -19.43 6.45 3.04
C LEU A 61 -20.64 7.34 3.34
N SER A 62 -21.44 6.97 4.35
CA SER A 62 -22.41 7.90 4.90
C SER A 62 -21.70 9.07 5.59
N ARG A 63 -22.30 10.24 5.55
CA ARG A 63 -21.74 11.43 6.21
C ARG A 63 -21.66 11.27 7.72
N GLU A 64 -22.63 10.59 8.31
CA GLU A 64 -22.69 10.27 9.73
C GLU A 64 -21.48 9.40 10.10
N TYR A 65 -21.33 8.26 9.43
CA TYR A 65 -20.24 7.34 9.69
C TYR A 65 -18.84 7.96 9.46
N ALA A 66 -18.69 8.78 8.41
CA ALA A 66 -17.46 9.52 8.18
C ALA A 66 -17.16 10.53 9.29
N SER A 67 -18.21 11.18 9.84
CA SER A 67 -18.07 12.11 10.97
C SER A 67 -17.68 11.39 12.25
N ASP A 68 -18.28 10.24 12.55
CA ASP A 68 -18.00 9.45 13.75
C ASP A 68 -16.56 8.92 13.75
N LEU A 69 -16.07 8.47 12.59
CA LEU A 69 -14.68 8.01 12.46
C LEU A 69 -13.66 9.14 12.58
N LEU A 70 -13.98 10.33 12.04
CA LEU A 70 -13.05 11.46 12.06
C LEU A 70 -13.07 12.24 13.37
N TRP A 71 -14.22 12.29 14.05
CA TRP A 71 -14.42 13.06 15.28
C TRP A 71 -15.32 12.30 16.26
N PRO A 72 -14.85 11.23 16.88
CA PRO A 72 -15.65 10.41 17.80
C PRO A 72 -16.16 11.20 19.01
N ASP A 73 -15.44 12.26 19.39
CA ASP A 73 -15.79 13.11 20.55
C ASP A 73 -16.71 14.29 20.21
N HIS A 74 -17.08 14.49 18.93
CA HIS A 74 -17.91 15.60 18.49
C HIS A 74 -19.30 15.11 18.06
N LEU A 75 -20.34 15.71 18.61
CA LEU A 75 -21.72 15.36 18.30
C LEU A 75 -22.44 16.46 17.48
N GLY A 76 -23.36 16.04 16.61
CA GLY A 76 -24.32 16.92 15.93
C GLY A 76 -23.71 17.95 14.97
N ASP A 77 -24.16 19.21 15.08
CA ASP A 77 -23.81 20.29 14.14
C ASP A 77 -22.31 20.60 14.05
N ALA A 78 -21.56 20.40 15.13
CA ALA A 78 -20.12 20.65 15.13
C ALA A 78 -19.39 19.68 14.20
N ALA A 79 -19.71 18.39 14.26
CA ALA A 79 -19.13 17.37 13.38
C ALA A 79 -19.53 17.61 11.91
N ALA A 80 -20.79 17.98 11.64
CA ALA A 80 -21.27 18.30 10.31
C ALA A 80 -20.58 19.52 9.69
N ASN A 81 -20.31 20.56 10.47
CA ASN A 81 -19.55 21.73 10.01
C ASN A 81 -18.09 21.41 9.73
N ASN A 82 -17.44 20.61 10.60
CA ASN A 82 -16.09 20.13 10.39
C ASN A 82 -15.99 19.32 9.09
N LEU A 83 -16.95 18.43 8.85
CA LEU A 83 -16.99 17.61 7.64
C LEU A 83 -17.12 18.47 6.38
N ARG A 84 -17.93 19.55 6.39
CA ARG A 84 -18.03 20.49 5.26
C ARG A 84 -16.67 21.13 4.92
N VAL A 85 -15.93 21.56 5.94
CA VAL A 85 -14.60 22.15 5.76
C VAL A 85 -13.62 21.13 5.21
N VAL A 86 -13.61 19.91 5.73
CA VAL A 86 -12.73 18.82 5.30
C VAL A 86 -13.06 18.40 3.86
N LEU A 87 -14.34 18.28 3.49
CA LEU A 87 -14.77 18.04 2.11
C LEU A 87 -14.30 19.13 1.13
N HIS A 88 -14.41 20.40 1.53
CA HIS A 88 -13.90 21.49 0.71
C HIS A 88 -12.40 21.40 0.48
N ARG A 89 -11.62 21.08 1.53
CA ARG A 89 -10.16 20.91 1.44
C ARG A 89 -9.78 19.71 0.57
N MET A 90 -10.46 18.58 0.73
CA MET A 90 -10.27 17.39 -0.09
C MET A 90 -10.55 17.68 -1.58
N ARG A 91 -11.66 18.37 -1.89
CA ARG A 91 -11.97 18.83 -3.25
C ARG A 91 -10.85 19.74 -3.80
N SER A 92 -10.39 20.68 -3.01
CA SER A 92 -9.32 21.59 -3.45
C SER A 92 -8.00 20.88 -3.78
N ALA A 93 -7.73 19.74 -3.14
CA ALA A 93 -6.55 18.90 -3.41
C ALA A 93 -6.74 18.05 -4.68
N LEU A 94 -7.91 17.40 -4.82
CA LEU A 94 -8.20 16.46 -5.90
C LEU A 94 -8.70 17.14 -7.18
N GLU A 95 -9.32 18.32 -7.06
CA GLU A 95 -9.94 19.09 -8.14
C GLU A 95 -9.34 20.49 -8.21
N PRO A 96 -8.03 20.62 -8.57
CA PRO A 96 -7.28 21.88 -8.43
C PRO A 96 -7.71 22.98 -9.40
N SER A 97 -8.60 22.72 -10.32
CA SER A 97 -9.14 23.69 -11.26
C SER A 97 -10.61 23.46 -11.57
N THR A 98 -11.30 24.49 -12.04
CA THR A 98 -12.72 24.40 -12.49
C THR A 98 -12.94 23.46 -13.68
N HIS A 99 -11.85 23.09 -14.36
CA HIS A 99 -11.85 22.17 -15.50
C HIS A 99 -11.39 20.76 -15.11
N ALA A 100 -11.01 20.52 -13.84
CA ALA A 100 -10.68 19.19 -13.36
C ALA A 100 -11.94 18.29 -13.35
N PRO A 101 -11.77 16.97 -13.53
CA PRO A 101 -12.88 16.03 -13.37
C PRO A 101 -13.43 16.15 -11.95
N ARG A 102 -14.73 16.04 -11.82
CA ARG A 102 -15.37 16.03 -10.50
C ARG A 102 -15.18 14.64 -9.89
N ILE A 103 -14.26 14.54 -8.94
CA ILE A 103 -13.89 13.28 -8.26
C ILE A 103 -14.75 13.10 -7.01
N VAL A 104 -14.97 14.19 -6.25
CA VAL A 104 -15.65 14.17 -4.95
C VAL A 104 -17.11 14.54 -5.12
N HIS A 105 -17.99 13.57 -4.98
CA HIS A 105 -19.42 13.74 -4.94
C HIS A 105 -19.91 13.67 -3.49
N ALA A 106 -20.77 14.58 -3.10
CA ALA A 106 -21.39 14.56 -1.78
C ALA A 106 -22.81 15.11 -1.87
N ASP A 107 -23.75 14.36 -1.38
CA ASP A 107 -25.14 14.73 -1.21
C ASP A 107 -25.48 14.93 0.28
N HIS A 108 -26.77 14.87 0.65
CA HIS A 108 -27.21 14.99 2.03
C HIS A 108 -26.85 13.80 2.91
N TYR A 109 -26.65 12.61 2.34
CA TYR A 109 -26.52 11.35 3.05
C TYR A 109 -25.12 10.75 2.91
N SER A 110 -24.48 10.91 1.75
CA SER A 110 -23.25 10.20 1.39
C SER A 110 -22.16 11.10 0.81
N ILE A 111 -20.95 10.53 0.82
CA ILE A 111 -19.76 11.07 0.16
C ILE A 111 -19.20 9.92 -0.68
N THR A 112 -18.96 10.17 -1.97
CA THR A 112 -18.49 9.16 -2.92
C THR A 112 -17.36 9.72 -3.76
N LEU A 113 -16.34 8.90 -4.05
CA LEU A 113 -15.29 9.23 -4.99
C LEU A 113 -15.54 8.54 -6.33
N ASN A 114 -15.54 9.32 -7.42
CA ASN A 114 -15.64 8.84 -8.79
C ASN A 114 -14.32 9.10 -9.49
N PHE A 115 -13.53 8.06 -9.73
CA PHE A 115 -12.23 8.19 -10.35
C PHE A 115 -12.32 8.23 -11.88
N PRO A 116 -11.50 9.06 -12.56
CA PRO A 116 -11.34 8.99 -14.02
C PRO A 116 -10.88 7.61 -14.48
N ALA A 117 -11.24 7.24 -15.70
CA ALA A 117 -10.80 5.98 -16.29
C ALA A 117 -9.27 5.87 -16.32
N GLY A 118 -8.75 4.70 -16.02
CA GLY A 118 -7.31 4.45 -15.91
C GLY A 118 -6.68 4.83 -14.57
N SER A 119 -7.48 5.27 -13.59
CA SER A 119 -6.98 5.46 -12.22
C SER A 119 -6.66 4.12 -11.57
N THR A 120 -5.61 4.11 -10.74
CA THR A 120 -5.12 2.92 -10.06
C THR A 120 -4.97 3.17 -8.56
N ILE A 121 -5.33 2.16 -7.77
CA ILE A 121 -5.15 2.13 -6.31
C ILE A 121 -4.44 0.81 -6.00
N ASP A 122 -3.22 0.88 -5.48
CA ASP A 122 -2.40 -0.30 -5.23
C ASP A 122 -3.03 -1.27 -4.21
N SER A 123 -3.69 -0.76 -3.18
CA SER A 123 -4.42 -1.61 -2.23
C SER A 123 -5.59 -2.37 -2.86
N ASP A 124 -6.26 -1.80 -3.86
CA ASP A 124 -7.33 -2.50 -4.59
C ASP A 124 -6.76 -3.58 -5.50
N GLU A 125 -5.67 -3.27 -6.22
CA GLU A 125 -4.96 -4.25 -7.03
C GLU A 125 -4.46 -5.42 -6.18
N PHE A 126 -3.90 -5.12 -5.01
CA PHE A 126 -3.43 -6.12 -4.06
C PHE A 126 -4.59 -7.00 -3.56
N ARG A 127 -5.69 -6.39 -3.05
CA ARG A 127 -6.88 -7.12 -2.59
C ARG A 127 -7.46 -8.01 -3.68
N HIS A 128 -7.54 -7.50 -4.90
CA HIS A 128 -8.01 -8.26 -6.07
C HIS A 128 -7.10 -9.47 -6.38
N ALA A 129 -5.79 -9.27 -6.34
CA ALA A 129 -4.82 -10.32 -6.56
C ALA A 129 -4.91 -11.41 -5.48
N ILE A 130 -4.98 -11.02 -4.19
CA ILE A 130 -5.17 -11.96 -3.07
C ILE A 130 -6.47 -12.75 -3.21
N ALA A 131 -7.60 -12.05 -3.44
CA ALA A 131 -8.90 -12.70 -3.61
C ALA A 131 -8.91 -13.68 -4.80
N SER A 132 -8.25 -13.33 -5.90
CA SER A 132 -8.12 -14.20 -7.06
C SER A 132 -7.25 -15.42 -6.78
N ALA A 133 -6.10 -15.22 -6.10
CA ALA A 133 -5.24 -16.33 -5.69
C ALA A 133 -5.96 -17.31 -4.76
N ARG A 134 -6.74 -16.82 -3.79
CA ARG A 134 -7.51 -17.65 -2.85
C ARG A 134 -8.59 -18.48 -3.54
N ARG A 135 -9.15 -18.00 -4.67
CA ARG A 135 -10.14 -18.76 -5.47
C ARG A 135 -9.52 -19.82 -6.38
N CYS A 136 -8.22 -19.80 -6.62
CA CYS A 136 -7.55 -20.80 -7.44
C CYS A 136 -7.37 -22.09 -6.68
N PHE A 137 -7.97 -23.20 -7.18
CA PHE A 137 -7.80 -24.56 -6.66
C PHE A 137 -6.44 -25.15 -7.03
N ASP A 138 -5.96 -24.87 -8.25
CA ASP A 138 -4.67 -25.32 -8.73
C ASP A 138 -3.56 -24.32 -8.42
N ALA A 139 -2.44 -24.84 -7.91
CA ALA A 139 -1.28 -24.06 -7.54
C ALA A 139 -0.71 -23.24 -8.71
N ARG A 140 -0.68 -23.81 -9.93
CA ARG A 140 -0.14 -23.12 -11.11
C ARG A 140 -0.99 -21.93 -11.53
N THR A 141 -2.31 -22.04 -11.42
CA THR A 141 -3.22 -20.95 -11.75
C THR A 141 -3.18 -19.83 -10.72
N ALA A 142 -2.74 -20.10 -9.49
CA ALA A 142 -2.55 -19.09 -8.47
C ALA A 142 -1.29 -18.22 -8.67
N ILE A 143 -0.24 -18.75 -9.35
CA ILE A 143 1.05 -18.07 -9.50
C ILE A 143 0.93 -16.62 -10.03
N PRO A 144 0.24 -16.32 -11.15
CA PRO A 144 0.18 -14.96 -11.67
C PRO A 144 -0.47 -13.99 -10.69
N HIS A 145 -1.45 -14.44 -9.91
CA HIS A 145 -2.12 -13.64 -8.90
C HIS A 145 -1.21 -13.40 -7.68
N LEU A 146 -0.52 -14.43 -7.21
CA LEU A 146 0.44 -14.32 -6.10
C LEU A 146 1.64 -13.43 -6.49
N ARG A 147 2.16 -13.55 -7.71
CA ARG A 147 3.18 -12.63 -8.24
C ARG A 147 2.68 -11.20 -8.23
N ARG A 148 1.46 -10.95 -8.75
CA ARG A 148 0.87 -9.60 -8.76
C ARG A 148 0.73 -9.04 -7.34
N ALA A 149 0.23 -9.82 -6.38
CA ALA A 149 0.16 -9.40 -4.99
C ALA A 149 1.54 -9.06 -4.43
N SER A 150 2.54 -9.95 -4.62
CA SER A 150 3.91 -9.71 -4.18
C SER A 150 4.53 -8.46 -4.81
N ASP A 151 4.28 -8.19 -6.10
CA ASP A 151 4.85 -7.04 -6.81
C ASP A 151 4.18 -5.72 -6.42
N THR A 152 2.91 -5.75 -6.05
CA THR A 152 2.14 -4.56 -5.66
C THR A 152 2.45 -4.09 -4.24
N TYR A 153 2.80 -5.01 -3.34
CA TYR A 153 3.11 -4.67 -1.94
C TYR A 153 4.55 -4.17 -1.80
N ASN A 154 4.71 -2.88 -1.46
CA ASN A 154 6.02 -2.23 -1.36
C ASN A 154 6.40 -1.79 0.06
N GLY A 155 5.64 -2.20 1.06
CA GLY A 155 5.88 -1.89 2.46
C GLY A 155 4.59 -1.74 3.26
N LEU A 156 4.75 -1.40 4.54
CA LEU A 156 3.62 -1.25 5.45
C LEU A 156 2.63 -0.21 4.94
N TYR A 157 1.35 -0.52 5.00
CA TYR A 157 0.27 0.39 4.63
C TYR A 157 0.40 1.74 5.31
N LEU A 158 0.41 2.84 4.51
CA LEU A 158 0.56 4.23 4.96
C LEU A 158 1.82 4.45 5.82
N ALA A 159 2.99 3.94 5.40
CA ALA A 159 4.22 3.92 6.20
C ALA A 159 4.69 5.31 6.66
N ASN A 160 4.36 6.38 5.93
CA ASN A 160 4.78 7.76 6.20
C ASN A 160 3.69 8.64 6.84
N LEU A 161 2.55 8.06 7.23
CA LEU A 161 1.46 8.81 7.86
C LEU A 161 1.24 8.35 9.31
N PRO A 162 0.83 9.27 10.21
CA PRO A 162 0.32 8.90 11.51
C PRO A 162 -0.97 8.08 11.32
N LEU A 163 -1.13 7.02 12.10
CA LEU A 163 -2.25 6.10 11.97
C LEU A 163 -3.35 6.41 12.97
N SER A 164 -4.57 6.44 12.46
CA SER A 164 -5.78 6.30 13.26
C SER A 164 -6.07 4.82 13.52
N GLU A 165 -6.91 4.50 14.51
CA GLU A 165 -7.21 3.10 14.90
C GLU A 165 -7.65 2.22 13.74
N TRP A 166 -8.53 2.73 12.86
CA TRP A 166 -8.98 2.01 11.67
C TRP A 166 -7.82 1.64 10.73
N ALA A 167 -6.83 2.52 10.61
CA ALA A 167 -5.67 2.29 9.74
C ALA A 167 -4.68 1.28 10.33
N ILE A 168 -4.60 1.16 11.66
CA ILE A 168 -3.78 0.15 12.35
C ILE A 168 -4.29 -1.24 11.99
N THR A 169 -5.60 -1.47 12.07
CA THR A 169 -6.23 -2.74 11.73
C THR A 169 -5.99 -3.11 10.27
N LEU A 170 -6.18 -2.18 9.34
CA LEU A 170 -5.92 -2.41 7.92
C LEU A 170 -4.44 -2.70 7.63
N ARG A 171 -3.51 -2.00 8.31
CA ARG A 171 -2.08 -2.25 8.18
C ARG A 171 -1.74 -3.69 8.57
N ALA A 172 -2.25 -4.15 9.70
CA ALA A 172 -2.03 -5.52 10.16
C ALA A 172 -2.63 -6.56 9.17
N GLN A 173 -3.82 -6.28 8.64
CA GLN A 173 -4.48 -7.14 7.66
C GLN A 173 -3.66 -7.25 6.36
N TYR A 174 -3.22 -6.13 5.79
CA TYR A 174 -2.41 -6.12 4.57
C TYR A 174 -1.06 -6.82 4.77
N ALA A 175 -0.42 -6.65 5.93
CA ALA A 175 0.83 -7.35 6.25
C ALA A 175 0.63 -8.87 6.34
N ALA A 176 -0.44 -9.33 6.99
CA ALA A 176 -0.79 -10.73 7.07
C ALA A 176 -1.10 -11.34 5.69
N ASP A 177 -1.91 -10.66 4.89
CA ASP A 177 -2.25 -11.08 3.52
C ASP A 177 -1.00 -11.16 2.63
N TYR A 178 -0.05 -10.23 2.80
CA TYR A 178 1.23 -10.26 2.09
C TYR A 178 2.08 -11.46 2.51
N ALA A 179 2.25 -11.69 3.81
CA ALA A 179 3.00 -12.82 4.32
C ALA A 179 2.42 -14.16 3.82
N GLU A 180 1.08 -14.33 3.85
CA GLU A 180 0.40 -15.49 3.28
C GLU A 180 0.71 -15.66 1.78
N ALA A 181 0.61 -14.57 1.01
CA ALA A 181 0.81 -14.62 -0.44
C ALA A 181 2.24 -15.01 -0.82
N VAL A 182 3.25 -14.41 -0.19
CA VAL A 182 4.66 -14.70 -0.50
C VAL A 182 5.06 -16.10 -0.04
N THR A 183 4.57 -16.55 1.11
CA THR A 183 4.79 -17.92 1.60
C THR A 183 4.20 -18.96 0.65
N ARG A 184 2.94 -18.76 0.25
CA ARG A 184 2.28 -19.64 -0.71
C ARG A 184 2.99 -19.66 -2.06
N LEU A 185 3.39 -18.48 -2.57
CA LEU A 185 4.16 -18.38 -3.81
C LEU A 185 5.50 -19.10 -3.69
N GLY A 186 6.25 -18.87 -2.61
CA GLY A 186 7.53 -19.51 -2.37
C GLY A 186 7.42 -21.04 -2.31
N THR A 187 6.42 -21.58 -1.64
CA THR A 187 6.16 -23.03 -1.58
C THR A 187 5.90 -23.62 -2.97
N ILE A 188 5.12 -22.92 -3.80
CA ILE A 188 4.86 -23.36 -5.18
C ILE A 188 6.13 -23.30 -6.02
N LEU A 189 6.90 -22.22 -5.92
CA LEU A 189 8.16 -22.05 -6.67
C LEU A 189 9.19 -23.10 -6.28
N LEU A 190 9.28 -23.46 -4.99
CA LEU A 190 10.13 -24.55 -4.50
C LEU A 190 9.73 -25.90 -5.12
N THR A 191 8.45 -26.21 -5.11
CA THR A 191 7.92 -27.45 -5.71
C THR A 191 8.18 -27.53 -7.21
N LEU A 192 8.16 -26.39 -7.91
CA LEU A 192 8.44 -26.29 -9.35
C LEU A 192 9.93 -26.15 -9.65
N GLN A 193 10.81 -26.18 -8.65
CA GLN A 193 12.26 -25.98 -8.77
C GLN A 193 12.67 -24.64 -9.42
N LEU A 194 11.83 -23.62 -9.29
CA LEU A 194 12.10 -22.26 -9.76
C LEU A 194 12.92 -21.49 -8.72
N HIS A 195 14.11 -21.98 -8.40
CA HIS A 195 14.92 -21.57 -7.27
C HIS A 195 15.35 -20.09 -7.34
N THR A 196 15.74 -19.61 -8.53
CA THR A 196 16.17 -18.21 -8.70
C THR A 196 15.06 -17.23 -8.33
N GLU A 197 13.86 -17.42 -8.87
CA GLU A 197 12.73 -16.56 -8.56
C GLU A 197 12.32 -16.66 -7.08
N LEU A 198 12.35 -17.86 -6.49
CA LEU A 198 12.09 -18.07 -5.08
C LEU A 198 13.04 -17.21 -4.23
N ILE A 199 14.35 -17.32 -4.46
CA ILE A 199 15.37 -16.60 -3.71
C ILE A 199 15.15 -15.09 -3.80
N GLU A 200 14.95 -14.54 -5.00
CA GLU A 200 14.71 -13.11 -5.21
C GLU A 200 13.48 -12.63 -4.44
N ARG A 201 12.37 -13.38 -4.52
CA ARG A 201 11.11 -12.98 -3.87
C ARG A 201 11.16 -13.08 -2.36
N MET A 202 11.82 -14.11 -1.83
CA MET A 202 11.94 -14.25 -0.37
C MET A 202 12.86 -13.18 0.21
N TRP A 203 13.97 -12.84 -0.43
CA TRP A 203 14.81 -11.72 0.01
C TRP A 203 14.06 -10.40 -0.02
N ARG A 204 13.32 -10.12 -1.11
CA ARG A 204 12.47 -8.94 -1.18
C ARG A 204 11.42 -8.92 -0.06
N ALA A 205 10.82 -10.06 0.25
CA ALA A 205 9.84 -10.16 1.32
C ALA A 205 10.46 -9.82 2.67
N LEU A 206 11.67 -10.30 2.94
CA LEU A 206 12.41 -10.02 4.17
C LEU A 206 12.93 -8.57 4.25
N ASP A 207 13.24 -7.94 3.13
CA ASP A 207 13.54 -6.50 3.09
C ASP A 207 12.34 -5.63 3.48
N ILE A 208 11.13 -6.10 3.17
CA ILE A 208 9.87 -5.42 3.53
C ILE A 208 9.49 -5.72 4.98
N ASP A 209 9.55 -6.99 5.37
CA ASP A 209 9.22 -7.46 6.72
C ASP A 209 10.09 -8.66 7.09
N ALA A 210 11.14 -8.39 7.87
CA ALA A 210 12.08 -9.40 8.34
C ALA A 210 11.45 -10.44 9.30
N SER A 211 10.23 -10.20 9.79
CA SER A 211 9.53 -11.10 10.72
C SER A 211 8.82 -12.27 10.02
N ILE A 212 8.77 -12.32 8.68
CA ILE A 212 8.16 -13.43 7.94
C ILE A 212 9.03 -14.68 8.06
N THR A 213 8.73 -15.48 9.08
CA THR A 213 9.51 -16.69 9.43
C THR A 213 9.53 -17.70 8.29
N GLU A 214 8.42 -17.86 7.58
CA GLU A 214 8.27 -18.79 6.45
C GLU A 214 9.20 -18.43 5.28
N ALA A 215 9.45 -17.14 5.05
CA ALA A 215 10.39 -16.71 4.02
C ALA A 215 11.84 -17.13 4.34
N HIS A 216 12.23 -17.04 5.61
CA HIS A 216 13.53 -17.55 6.06
C HIS A 216 13.61 -19.08 5.90
N GLN A 217 12.53 -19.82 6.24
CA GLN A 217 12.51 -21.26 6.08
C GLN A 217 12.65 -21.67 4.62
N LEU A 218 11.90 -21.05 3.72
CA LEU A 218 11.97 -21.31 2.27
C LEU A 218 13.35 -21.01 1.69
N LEU A 219 14.03 -19.96 2.16
CA LEU A 219 15.43 -19.70 1.79
C LEU A 219 16.36 -20.79 2.30
N SER A 220 16.19 -21.25 3.54
CA SER A 220 17.00 -22.36 4.08
C SER A 220 16.80 -23.62 3.27
N ASP A 221 15.57 -23.95 2.90
CA ASP A 221 15.22 -25.16 2.14
C ASP A 221 15.82 -25.13 0.73
N VAL A 222 15.71 -23.99 0.02
CA VAL A 222 16.27 -23.86 -1.33
C VAL A 222 17.81 -23.90 -1.33
N TYR A 223 18.47 -23.30 -0.31
CA TYR A 223 19.94 -23.36 -0.22
C TYR A 223 20.43 -24.74 0.15
N THR A 224 19.66 -25.48 0.95
CA THR A 224 19.92 -26.92 1.21
C THR A 224 19.80 -27.72 -0.08
N ALA A 225 18.73 -27.54 -0.84
CA ALA A 225 18.48 -28.25 -2.08
C ALA A 225 19.53 -27.95 -3.17
N THR A 226 20.12 -26.74 -3.17
CA THR A 226 21.14 -26.32 -4.13
C THR A 226 22.59 -26.53 -3.63
N GLY A 227 22.77 -27.11 -2.44
CA GLY A 227 24.10 -27.39 -1.87
C GLY A 227 24.85 -26.16 -1.36
N GLN A 228 24.19 -25.01 -1.17
CA GLN A 228 24.80 -23.76 -0.70
C GLN A 228 24.79 -23.67 0.84
N THR A 229 25.51 -24.58 1.49
CA THR A 229 25.50 -24.78 2.95
C THR A 229 25.92 -23.55 3.76
N ASP A 230 26.87 -22.78 3.28
CA ASP A 230 27.35 -21.57 3.97
C ASP A 230 26.26 -20.46 4.01
N THR A 231 25.55 -20.29 2.90
CA THR A 231 24.44 -19.32 2.82
C THR A 231 23.26 -19.77 3.66
N GLN A 232 22.95 -21.08 3.65
CA GLN A 232 21.93 -21.68 4.49
C GLN A 232 22.23 -21.47 5.99
N ALA A 233 23.48 -21.68 6.43
CA ALA A 233 23.87 -21.45 7.81
C ALA A 233 23.65 -19.99 8.26
N ARG A 234 23.94 -19.01 7.37
CA ARG A 234 23.72 -17.59 7.64
C ARG A 234 22.23 -17.24 7.77
N VAL A 235 21.38 -17.76 6.89
CA VAL A 235 19.92 -17.58 6.96
C VAL A 235 19.36 -18.16 8.27
N THR A 236 19.79 -19.37 8.63
CA THR A 236 19.38 -20.03 9.88
C THR A 236 19.84 -19.24 11.13
N ALA A 237 21.02 -18.64 11.09
CA ALA A 237 21.50 -17.79 12.18
C ALA A 237 20.65 -16.52 12.32
N ALA A 238 20.27 -15.88 11.20
CA ALA A 238 19.39 -14.71 11.21
C ALA A 238 18.00 -15.03 11.81
N MET A 239 17.41 -16.18 11.46
CA MET A 239 16.14 -16.63 12.06
C MET A 239 16.22 -16.75 13.59
N ARG A 240 17.31 -17.33 14.11
CA ARG A 240 17.47 -17.49 15.56
C ARG A 240 17.56 -16.16 16.31
N THR A 241 18.17 -15.14 15.69
CA THR A 241 18.25 -13.78 16.27
C THR A 241 16.89 -13.10 16.34
N LEU A 242 16.03 -13.30 15.36
CA LEU A 242 14.66 -12.75 15.33
C LEU A 242 13.72 -13.42 16.33
N GLY A 243 13.95 -14.71 16.65
CA GLY A 243 13.16 -15.48 17.63
C GLY A 243 13.55 -15.26 19.09
N GLN A 244 14.59 -14.50 19.39
CA GLN A 244 14.96 -14.18 20.77
C GLN A 244 14.25 -12.91 21.23
N PRO A 245 13.52 -12.92 22.36
CA PRO A 245 12.97 -11.68 22.92
C PRO A 245 14.11 -10.73 23.25
N THR A 246 14.12 -9.57 22.63
CA THR A 246 15.11 -8.50 22.91
C THR A 246 14.89 -7.99 24.32
N LEU A 247 15.64 -8.52 25.28
CA LEU A 247 15.91 -7.85 26.54
C LEU A 247 16.88 -6.70 26.27
N SER A 248 16.34 -5.48 26.29
CA SER A 248 17.05 -4.19 26.34
C SER A 248 18.17 -3.96 25.32
N ALA A 249 17.96 -3.02 24.42
CA ALA A 249 19.04 -2.16 23.94
C ALA A 249 18.50 -0.78 23.57
N SER A 250 18.75 0.16 24.47
CA SER A 250 18.87 1.58 24.14
C SER A 250 20.11 1.79 23.28
N ALA A 251 19.97 2.67 22.27
CA ALA A 251 21.01 3.38 21.52
C ALA A 251 21.79 2.61 20.43
N SER A 252 21.61 3.06 19.25
CA SER A 252 22.56 3.52 18.22
C SER A 252 22.12 3.13 16.83
N SER A 253 21.64 4.12 16.12
CA SER A 253 21.42 4.13 14.66
C SER A 253 22.76 3.98 13.94
N ASN A 254 23.02 2.80 13.39
CA ASN A 254 23.90 2.59 12.25
C ASN A 254 23.48 1.26 11.60
N SER A 255 22.49 1.33 10.71
CA SER A 255 22.04 0.18 9.95
C SER A 255 22.93 -0.04 8.74
N THR A 256 23.93 -0.89 8.93
CA THR A 256 24.60 -1.58 7.80
C THR A 256 23.62 -2.64 7.30
N PRO A 257 23.31 -2.75 5.99
CA PRO A 257 22.40 -3.77 5.48
C PRO A 257 22.98 -5.17 5.73
N LEU A 258 22.18 -6.01 6.38
CA LEU A 258 22.54 -7.37 6.80
C LEU A 258 22.67 -8.38 5.64
N TYR A 259 22.42 -7.96 4.40
CA TYR A 259 22.29 -8.86 3.26
C TYR A 259 23.33 -8.57 2.16
N PRO A 260 23.98 -9.59 1.59
CA PRO A 260 24.89 -9.39 0.47
C PRO A 260 24.09 -9.01 -0.78
N ARG A 261 24.41 -7.86 -1.38
CA ARG A 261 23.95 -7.54 -2.73
C ARG A 261 24.43 -8.64 -3.68
N VAL A 262 23.51 -9.29 -4.36
CA VAL A 262 23.84 -10.18 -5.48
C VAL A 262 24.45 -9.31 -6.58
N LEU A 263 25.76 -9.43 -6.77
CA LEU A 263 26.43 -8.85 -7.92
C LEU A 263 26.05 -9.69 -9.14
N THR A 264 25.26 -9.13 -10.01
CA THR A 264 25.06 -9.64 -11.38
C THR A 264 26.35 -9.45 -12.15
N SER A 265 26.96 -10.54 -12.53
CA SER A 265 27.97 -10.60 -13.60
C SER A 265 27.27 -10.96 -14.89
#